data_9b50d10099d8d29444444a3f3d672102
#
_entry.id   9b50d10099d8d29444444a3f3d672102
#
_cell.length_a   1.000
_cell.length_b   1.000
_cell.length_c   1.000
_cell.angle_alpha   90.00
_cell.angle_beta   90.00
_cell.angle_gamma   90.00
#
_symmetry.space_group_name_H-M   'P 1'
#
loop_
_entity.id
_entity.type
_entity.pdbx_description
1 polymer ?
#
loop_
_entity_poly.entity_id
_entity_poly.type
_entity_poly.pdbx_seq_one_letter_code
_entity_poly.pdbx_strand_id
1 'polypeptide(L)'
;MRIKLEDNELDTMKELLTMALNAVVAEFLNVGVDRVHPGSRLVSDLGMSPAVKKRLQKEIAFIFDCTEIDMPNAMKVEELVDQVAHTEFA
;
A
#
# COMPACT_ATOMS: atom_id res chain seq x y z
N MET A 1 0.87 -19.58 -14.87
CA MET A 1 1.66 -20.49 -14.03
C MET A 1 1.81 -19.92 -12.65
N ARG A 2 1.48 -20.69 -11.65
CA ARG A 2 1.57 -20.23 -10.27
C ARG A 2 2.95 -20.57 -9.71
N ILE A 3 3.68 -19.55 -9.27
CA ILE A 3 4.98 -19.77 -8.64
C ILE A 3 4.75 -19.93 -7.14
N LYS A 4 5.20 -21.06 -6.60
CA LYS A 4 5.14 -21.31 -5.17
C LYS A 4 6.38 -20.68 -4.53
N LEU A 5 6.17 -19.67 -3.68
CA LEU A 5 7.25 -19.00 -2.98
C LEU A 5 7.52 -19.67 -1.64
N GLU A 6 8.77 -19.72 -1.27
CA GLU A 6 9.17 -20.12 0.08
C GLU A 6 8.92 -18.96 1.05
N ASP A 7 8.86 -19.24 2.36
CA ASP A 7 8.54 -18.23 3.36
C ASP A 7 9.48 -17.02 3.30
N ASN A 8 10.78 -17.27 3.13
CA ASN A 8 11.78 -16.20 3.02
C ASN A 8 11.63 -15.39 1.73
N GLU A 9 11.22 -16.02 0.64
CA GLU A 9 10.97 -15.32 -0.63
C GLU A 9 9.73 -14.44 -0.52
N LEU A 10 8.68 -14.95 0.13
CA LEU A 10 7.46 -14.20 0.36
C LEU A 10 7.73 -12.96 1.23
N ASP A 11 8.53 -13.10 2.29
CA ASP A 11 8.91 -11.98 3.14
C ASP A 11 9.69 -10.93 2.36
N THR A 12 10.64 -11.34 1.52
CA THR A 12 11.40 -10.44 0.67
C THR A 12 10.51 -9.69 -0.31
N MET A 13 9.57 -10.39 -0.95
CA MET A 13 8.61 -9.78 -1.87
C MET A 13 7.72 -8.79 -1.15
N LYS A 14 7.29 -9.12 0.08
CA LYS A 14 6.47 -8.21 0.88
C LYS A 14 7.25 -6.95 1.30
N GLU A 15 8.53 -7.08 1.58
CA GLU A 15 9.39 -5.93 1.87
C GLU A 15 9.50 -5.00 0.66
N LEU A 16 9.72 -5.56 -0.53
CA LEU A 16 9.79 -4.78 -1.76
C LEU A 16 8.47 -4.08 -2.04
N LEU A 17 7.35 -4.79 -1.84
CA LEU A 17 6.02 -4.22 -1.99
C LEU A 17 5.80 -3.08 -1.01
N THR A 18 6.23 -3.25 0.23
CA THR A 18 6.14 -2.21 1.27
C THR A 18 6.89 -0.96 0.83
N MET A 19 8.11 -1.11 0.32
CA MET A 19 8.91 0.02 -0.16
C MET A 19 8.22 0.74 -1.31
N ALA A 20 7.70 -0.03 -2.27
CA ALA A 20 7.01 0.55 -3.42
C ALA A 20 5.75 1.31 -2.99
N LEU A 21 4.94 0.72 -2.11
CA LEU A 21 3.73 1.36 -1.61
C LEU A 21 4.04 2.58 -0.75
N ASN A 22 5.06 2.52 0.08
CA ASN A 22 5.47 3.67 0.88
C ASN A 22 5.84 4.85 -0.01
N ALA A 23 6.56 4.59 -1.11
CA ALA A 23 6.95 5.64 -2.05
C ALA A 23 5.72 6.26 -2.74
N VAL A 24 4.76 5.42 -3.17
CA VAL A 24 3.54 5.89 -3.80
C VAL A 24 2.70 6.72 -2.81
N VAL A 25 2.53 6.22 -1.60
CA VAL A 25 1.77 6.93 -0.56
C VAL A 25 2.43 8.28 -0.25
N ALA A 26 3.74 8.30 -0.08
CA ALA A 26 4.47 9.53 0.21
C ALA A 26 4.27 10.56 -0.90
N GLU A 27 4.34 10.13 -2.15
CA GLU A 27 4.15 11.02 -3.30
C GLU A 27 2.74 11.59 -3.35
N PHE A 28 1.73 10.75 -3.23
CA PHE A 28 0.32 11.19 -3.30
C PHE A 28 -0.10 12.06 -2.14
N LEU A 29 0.46 11.80 -0.95
CA LEU A 29 0.12 12.57 0.26
C LEU A 29 1.06 13.76 0.47
N ASN A 30 2.06 13.91 -0.39
CA ASN A 30 3.03 15.00 -0.34
C ASN A 30 3.75 15.06 1.02
N VAL A 31 4.19 13.91 1.50
CA VAL A 31 4.98 13.79 2.73
C VAL A 31 6.29 13.08 2.43
N GLY A 32 7.28 13.23 3.30
CA GLY A 32 8.51 12.49 3.17
C GLY A 32 8.29 10.99 3.40
N VAL A 33 8.99 10.16 2.63
CA VAL A 33 8.84 8.70 2.74
C VAL A 33 9.23 8.21 4.15
N ASP A 34 10.10 8.93 4.84
CA ASP A 34 10.51 8.66 6.20
C ASP A 34 9.37 8.81 7.22
N ARG A 35 8.28 9.48 6.84
CA ARG A 35 7.08 9.62 7.68
C ARG A 35 6.07 8.50 7.48
N VAL A 36 6.26 7.68 6.45
CA VAL A 36 5.35 6.59 6.12
C VAL A 36 5.82 5.32 6.83
N HIS A 37 5.21 5.04 7.96
CA HIS A 37 5.51 3.87 8.81
C HIS A 37 4.37 2.87 8.77
N PRO A 38 4.61 1.58 9.08
CA PRO A 38 3.53 0.58 9.09
C PRO A 38 2.35 0.97 9.97
N GLY A 39 2.60 1.60 11.10
CA GLY A 39 1.57 2.03 12.03
C GLY A 39 0.94 3.38 11.71
N SER A 40 1.41 4.08 10.69
CA SER A 40 0.87 5.40 10.32
C SER A 40 -0.53 5.23 9.73
N ARG A 41 -1.46 6.04 10.22
CA ARG A 41 -2.82 6.07 9.69
C ARG A 41 -2.86 7.04 8.52
N LEU A 42 -3.43 6.59 7.40
CA LEU A 42 -3.43 7.37 6.16
C LEU A 42 -4.13 8.71 6.32
N VAL A 43 -5.26 8.74 7.00
CA VAL A 43 -6.03 9.96 7.18
C VAL A 43 -5.51 10.79 8.34
N SER A 44 -5.44 10.21 9.55
CA SER A 44 -5.15 11.01 10.76
C SER A 44 -3.69 11.38 10.90
N ASP A 45 -2.77 10.50 10.49
CA ASP A 45 -1.32 10.76 10.65
C ASP A 45 -0.70 11.38 9.40
N LEU A 46 -1.17 11.00 8.22
CA LEU A 46 -0.59 11.44 6.96
C LEU A 46 -1.47 12.45 6.20
N GLY A 47 -2.66 12.71 6.68
CA GLY A 47 -3.51 13.76 6.13
C GLY A 47 -4.17 13.47 4.80
N MET A 48 -4.49 12.20 4.53
CA MET A 48 -5.16 11.84 3.28
C MET A 48 -6.56 12.42 3.20
N SER A 49 -6.82 13.21 2.15
CA SER A 49 -8.14 13.75 1.86
C SER A 49 -8.96 12.75 1.03
N PRO A 50 -10.31 12.90 0.98
CA PRO A 50 -11.14 12.03 0.13
C PRO A 50 -10.76 12.06 -1.35
N ALA A 51 -10.36 13.23 -1.87
CA ALA A 51 -9.94 13.36 -3.26
C ALA A 51 -8.64 12.61 -3.52
N VAL A 52 -7.67 12.75 -2.62
CA VAL A 52 -6.39 12.02 -2.70
C VAL A 52 -6.63 10.53 -2.57
N LYS A 53 -7.51 10.12 -1.67
CA LYS A 53 -7.89 8.71 -1.49
C LYS A 53 -8.33 8.08 -2.80
N LYS A 54 -9.23 8.73 -3.53
CA LYS A 54 -9.72 8.21 -4.81
C LYS A 54 -8.60 8.07 -5.83
N ARG A 55 -7.74 9.07 -5.91
CA ARG A 55 -6.60 9.06 -6.83
C ARG A 55 -5.61 7.97 -6.47
N LEU A 56 -5.34 7.80 -5.18
CA LEU A 56 -4.43 6.77 -4.69
C LEU A 56 -4.99 5.36 -4.97
N GLN A 57 -6.28 5.15 -4.74
CA GLN A 57 -6.94 3.88 -5.04
C GLN A 57 -6.78 3.49 -6.52
N LYS A 58 -6.99 4.44 -7.40
CA LYS A 58 -6.87 4.22 -8.85
C LYS A 58 -5.42 3.93 -9.25
N GLU A 59 -4.49 4.66 -8.68
CA GLU A 59 -3.07 4.47 -8.98
C GLU A 59 -2.58 3.10 -8.53
N ILE A 60 -2.94 2.68 -7.33
CA ILE A 60 -2.58 1.36 -6.81
C ILE A 60 -3.19 0.27 -7.69
N ALA A 61 -4.47 0.41 -8.06
CA ALA A 61 -5.13 -0.55 -8.93
C ALA A 61 -4.42 -0.67 -10.28
N PHE A 62 -3.93 0.45 -10.81
CA PHE A 62 -3.21 0.48 -12.07
C PHE A 62 -1.81 -0.15 -11.94
N ILE A 63 -1.04 0.25 -10.93
CA ILE A 63 0.34 -0.23 -10.75
C ILE A 63 0.38 -1.74 -10.49
N PHE A 64 -0.52 -2.23 -9.66
CA PHE A 64 -0.51 -3.63 -9.22
C PHE A 64 -1.52 -4.50 -9.97
N ASP A 65 -2.17 -3.94 -11.00
CA ASP A 65 -3.15 -4.66 -11.83
C ASP A 65 -4.20 -5.40 -10.99
N CYS A 66 -4.79 -4.68 -10.06
CA CYS A 66 -5.80 -5.22 -9.16
C CYS A 66 -7.05 -4.34 -9.15
N THR A 67 -8.10 -4.80 -8.48
CA THR A 67 -9.29 -3.98 -8.25
C THR A 67 -8.97 -2.88 -7.23
N GLU A 68 -9.74 -1.80 -7.26
CA GLU A 68 -9.58 -0.71 -6.29
C GLU A 68 -9.74 -1.25 -4.87
N ILE A 69 -8.76 -0.94 -4.03
CA ILE A 69 -8.73 -1.39 -2.64
C ILE A 69 -9.52 -0.42 -1.78
N ASP A 70 -10.39 -0.95 -0.93
CA ASP A 70 -11.11 -0.14 0.02
C ASP A 70 -10.13 0.43 1.07
N MET A 71 -10.24 1.73 1.32
CA MET A 71 -9.38 2.43 2.27
C MET A 71 -10.23 3.14 3.32
N PRO A 72 -10.66 2.42 4.37
CA PRO A 72 -11.40 3.08 5.45
C PRO A 72 -10.55 4.15 6.14
N ASN A 73 -11.21 5.13 6.77
CA ASN A 73 -10.53 6.27 7.37
C ASN A 73 -9.51 5.89 8.44
N ALA A 74 -9.70 4.78 9.11
CA ALA A 74 -8.78 4.30 10.15
C ALA A 74 -7.67 3.40 9.62
N MET A 75 -7.56 3.24 8.29
CA MET A 75 -6.58 2.33 7.69
C MET A 75 -5.15 2.77 7.97
N LYS A 76 -4.34 1.82 8.38
CA LYS A 76 -2.90 2.01 8.55
C LYS A 76 -2.16 1.57 7.28
N VAL A 77 -0.94 2.07 7.11
CA VAL A 77 -0.10 1.71 5.97
C VAL A 77 0.11 0.18 5.89
N GLU A 78 0.36 -0.48 7.01
CA GLU A 78 0.55 -1.94 7.06
C GLU A 78 -0.68 -2.70 6.55
N GLU A 79 -1.88 -2.19 6.84
CA GLU A 79 -3.12 -2.80 6.35
C GLU A 79 -3.24 -2.66 4.83
N LEU A 80 -2.83 -1.53 4.29
CA LEU A 80 -2.80 -1.32 2.84
C LEU A 80 -1.82 -2.30 2.18
N VAL A 81 -0.63 -2.45 2.74
CA VAL A 81 0.36 -3.41 2.24
C VAL A 81 -0.20 -4.83 2.28
N ASP A 82 -0.86 -5.21 3.36
CA ASP A 82 -1.45 -6.54 3.50
C ASP A 82 -2.54 -6.79 2.46
N GLN A 83 -3.38 -5.79 2.18
CA GLN A 83 -4.42 -5.90 1.16
C GLN A 83 -3.83 -6.12 -0.23
N VAL A 84 -2.82 -5.34 -0.60
CA VAL A 84 -2.17 -5.48 -1.91
C VAL A 84 -1.42 -6.81 -1.99
N ALA A 85 -0.73 -7.20 -0.93
CA ALA A 85 -0.01 -8.48 -0.89
C ALA A 85 -0.98 -9.66 -1.06
N HIS A 86 -2.14 -9.60 -0.40
CA HIS A 86 -3.16 -10.64 -0.53
C HIS A 86 -3.64 -10.77 -1.98
N THR A 87 -3.83 -9.64 -2.66
CA THR A 87 -4.26 -9.63 -4.06
C THR A 87 -3.19 -10.18 -4.98
N GLU A 88 -1.91 -9.81 -4.76
CA GLU A 88 -0.80 -10.18 -5.65
C GLU A 88 -0.31 -11.60 -5.43
N PHE A 89 -0.33 -12.10 -4.17
CA PHE A 89 0.30 -13.36 -3.82
C PHE A 89 -0.68 -14.46 -3.38
N ALA A 90 -1.95 -14.16 -3.38
CA ALA A 90 -2.97 -15.14 -2.95
C ALA A 90 -3.25 -16.21 -3.99
#